data_dac3b160d95891a801ad4cc2be1f8878
#
_entry.id   dac3b160d95891a801ad4cc2be1f8878
#
_cell.length_a   1.000
_cell.length_b   1.000
_cell.length_c   1.000
_cell.angle_alpha   90.00
_cell.angle_beta   90.00
_cell.angle_gamma   90.00
#
_symmetry.space_group_name_H-M   'P 1'
#
loop_
_entity.id
_entity.type
_entity.pdbx_description
1 polymer ?
#
loop_
_entity_poly.entity_id
_entity_poly.type
_entity_poly.pdbx_seq_one_letter_code
_entity_poly.pdbx_strand_id
1 'polypeptide(L)'
;MKSYRSTRSLLADIERVLAENRPSFHHSPLEDIAALLVEGRHYSWVGIYLSVDSNGSTALLEDTHPAHPGQMAVSTTRKKILITMKIAGREIGYLNVESDRENAFGPQERVLLERVAGALAGFLTGRGKYLVRKAAKPTPVPKAAAA
;
A
#
# COMPACT_ATOMS: atom_id res chain seq x y z
N MET A 1 -17.00 -13.47 -6.52
CA MET A 1 -17.63 -12.84 -5.36
C MET A 1 -16.65 -12.66 -4.23
N LYS A 2 -16.63 -11.48 -3.65
CA LYS A 2 -15.73 -11.23 -2.54
C LYS A 2 -16.23 -11.89 -1.26
N SER A 3 -15.31 -12.44 -0.52
CA SER A 3 -15.58 -13.03 0.78
C SER A 3 -15.00 -12.13 1.84
N TYR A 4 -15.86 -11.55 2.66
CA TYR A 4 -15.40 -10.66 3.72
C TYR A 4 -14.61 -11.46 4.74
N ARG A 5 -13.38 -11.06 4.98
CA ARG A 5 -12.49 -11.78 5.89
C ARG A 5 -12.28 -11.01 7.18
N SER A 6 -12.14 -11.72 8.27
CA SER A 6 -11.87 -11.08 9.55
C SER A 6 -10.50 -10.41 9.55
N THR A 7 -10.35 -9.43 10.42
CA THR A 7 -9.07 -8.75 10.59
C THR A 7 -7.96 -9.75 10.92
N ARG A 8 -8.23 -10.67 11.83
CA ARG A 8 -7.24 -11.66 12.23
C ARG A 8 -6.80 -12.53 11.05
N SER A 9 -7.75 -12.98 10.24
CA SER A 9 -7.45 -13.83 9.10
C SER A 9 -6.61 -13.11 8.07
N LEU A 10 -6.99 -11.88 7.74
CA LEU A 10 -6.23 -11.09 6.77
C LEU A 10 -4.83 -10.78 7.26
N LEU A 11 -4.70 -10.37 8.53
CA LEU A 11 -3.39 -10.04 9.07
C LEU A 11 -2.47 -11.25 9.09
N ALA A 12 -3.01 -12.43 9.42
CA ALA A 12 -2.20 -13.63 9.43
C ALA A 12 -1.63 -13.92 8.05
N ASP A 13 -2.44 -13.77 7.01
CA ASP A 13 -1.98 -14.02 5.66
C ASP A 13 -0.99 -12.97 5.19
N ILE A 14 -1.24 -11.71 5.52
CA ILE A 14 -0.35 -10.62 5.15
C ILE A 14 1.01 -10.81 5.81
N GLU A 15 1.01 -11.14 7.10
CA GLU A 15 2.26 -11.37 7.81
C GLU A 15 3.01 -12.56 7.24
N ARG A 16 2.28 -13.59 6.83
CA ARG A 16 2.93 -14.75 6.21
C ARG A 16 3.56 -14.39 4.88
N VAL A 17 2.87 -13.59 4.06
CA VAL A 17 3.43 -13.15 2.79
C VAL A 17 4.75 -12.42 3.02
N LEU A 18 4.78 -11.53 4.00
CA LEU A 18 5.99 -10.78 4.28
C LEU A 18 7.09 -11.66 4.85
N ALA A 19 6.74 -12.59 5.73
CA ALA A 19 7.72 -13.45 6.39
C ALA A 19 8.35 -14.46 5.42
N GLU A 20 7.58 -14.94 4.47
CA GLU A 20 8.04 -15.96 3.55
C GLU A 20 8.54 -15.40 2.22
N ASN A 21 8.51 -14.10 2.08
CA ASN A 21 8.91 -13.48 0.82
C ASN A 21 10.39 -13.70 0.52
N ARG A 22 10.66 -13.95 -0.75
CA ARG A 22 12.03 -14.01 -1.28
C ARG A 22 12.14 -12.95 -2.36
N PRO A 23 13.21 -12.16 -2.37
CA PRO A 23 13.38 -11.11 -3.37
C PRO A 23 13.29 -11.67 -4.79
N SER A 24 12.57 -10.97 -5.64
CA SER A 24 12.37 -11.39 -7.02
C SER A 24 12.21 -10.14 -7.87
N PHE A 25 12.69 -10.21 -9.10
CA PHE A 25 12.52 -9.12 -10.04
C PHE A 25 11.14 -9.13 -10.68
N HIS A 26 10.43 -10.25 -10.58
CA HIS A 26 9.19 -10.41 -11.31
C HIS A 26 7.95 -10.31 -10.45
N HIS A 27 8.11 -10.34 -9.14
CA HIS A 27 6.97 -10.37 -8.24
C HIS A 27 7.28 -9.66 -6.94
N SER A 28 6.36 -8.83 -6.49
CA SER A 28 6.50 -8.11 -5.24
C SER A 28 5.49 -8.63 -4.23
N PRO A 29 5.89 -8.84 -2.98
CA PRO A 29 4.93 -9.25 -1.95
C PRO A 29 3.88 -8.18 -1.71
N LEU A 30 4.16 -6.93 -2.06
CA LEU A 30 3.19 -5.86 -1.93
C LEU A 30 2.00 -6.08 -2.85
N GLU A 31 2.23 -6.70 -3.99
CA GLU A 31 1.15 -7.06 -4.91
C GLU A 31 0.19 -8.02 -4.24
N ASP A 32 0.72 -9.03 -3.57
CA ASP A 32 -0.11 -10.01 -2.87
C ASP A 32 -0.90 -9.36 -1.75
N ILE A 33 -0.27 -8.45 -1.02
CA ILE A 33 -0.93 -7.77 0.09
C ILE A 33 -2.06 -6.90 -0.40
N ALA A 34 -1.82 -6.14 -1.46
CA ALA A 34 -2.86 -5.29 -2.02
C ALA A 34 -4.04 -6.13 -2.49
N ALA A 35 -3.76 -7.26 -3.14
CA ALA A 35 -4.81 -8.16 -3.61
C ALA A 35 -5.60 -8.75 -2.44
N LEU A 36 -4.91 -9.16 -1.38
CA LEU A 36 -5.59 -9.70 -0.21
C LEU A 36 -6.56 -8.70 0.40
N LEU A 37 -6.15 -7.45 0.47
CA LEU A 37 -7.00 -6.41 1.04
C LEU A 37 -8.23 -6.16 0.18
N VAL A 38 -8.04 -6.06 -1.12
CA VAL A 38 -9.16 -5.82 -2.03
C VAL A 38 -10.13 -7.01 -2.01
N GLU A 39 -9.60 -8.22 -2.02
CA GLU A 39 -10.45 -9.42 -2.09
C GLU A 39 -11.13 -9.73 -0.76
N GLY A 40 -10.50 -9.36 0.35
CA GLY A 40 -11.02 -9.70 1.66
C GLY A 40 -11.89 -8.64 2.28
N ARG A 41 -11.95 -7.46 1.71
CA ARG A 41 -12.75 -6.36 2.24
C ARG A 41 -13.47 -5.64 1.11
N HIS A 42 -14.12 -4.54 1.46
CA HIS A 42 -14.93 -3.78 0.50
C HIS A 42 -14.13 -2.69 -0.21
N TYR A 43 -12.84 -2.87 -0.30
CA TYR A 43 -11.99 -1.86 -0.92
C TYR A 43 -12.04 -2.01 -2.43
N SER A 44 -12.07 -0.89 -3.10
CA SER A 44 -12.04 -0.89 -4.56
C SER A 44 -10.63 -0.62 -5.07
N TRP A 45 -9.77 -0.05 -4.23
CA TRP A 45 -8.41 0.27 -4.64
C TRP A 45 -7.50 0.39 -3.41
N VAL A 46 -6.29 -0.12 -3.53
CA VAL A 46 -5.27 -0.03 -2.49
C VAL A 46 -3.98 0.42 -3.14
N GLY A 47 -3.36 1.45 -2.57
CA GLY A 47 -2.07 1.94 -3.04
C GLY A 47 -1.08 2.02 -1.90
N ILE A 48 0.15 1.65 -2.16
CA ILE A 48 1.23 1.67 -1.18
C ILE A 48 2.31 2.61 -1.69
N TYR A 49 2.60 3.66 -0.93
CA TYR A 49 3.51 4.73 -1.33
C TYR A 49 4.67 4.86 -0.37
N LEU A 50 5.82 5.21 -0.91
CA LEU A 50 7.02 5.47 -0.14
C LEU A 50 7.28 6.97 -0.12
N SER A 51 7.62 7.52 1.05
CA SER A 51 8.07 8.91 1.15
C SER A 51 9.53 8.96 0.75
N VAL A 52 9.84 9.75 -0.27
CA VAL A 52 11.20 9.74 -0.82
C VAL A 52 12.05 10.93 -0.39
N ASP A 53 11.42 11.97 0.14
CA ASP A 53 12.19 13.10 0.67
C ASP A 53 11.35 13.89 1.66
N SER A 54 11.98 14.90 2.26
CA SER A 54 11.33 15.71 3.27
C SER A 54 10.36 16.73 2.67
N ASN A 55 10.32 16.86 1.37
CA ASN A 55 9.42 17.80 0.70
C ASN A 55 8.04 17.24 0.43
N GLY A 56 7.79 16.01 0.87
CA GLY A 56 6.49 15.40 0.66
C GLY A 56 6.38 14.61 -0.62
N SER A 57 7.46 14.45 -1.35
CA SER A 57 7.44 13.63 -2.56
C SER A 57 7.25 12.17 -2.20
N THR A 58 6.48 11.46 -3.01
CA THR A 58 6.23 10.04 -2.78
C THR A 58 6.50 9.26 -4.06
N ALA A 59 6.76 7.98 -3.88
CA ALA A 59 6.90 7.04 -5.00
C ALA A 59 5.91 5.92 -4.79
N LEU A 60 5.20 5.56 -5.84
CA LEU A 60 4.27 4.45 -5.78
C LEU A 60 5.04 3.14 -5.76
N LEU A 61 4.84 2.33 -4.73
CA LEU A 61 5.45 1.00 -4.66
C LEU A 61 4.57 -0.06 -5.29
N GLU A 62 3.26 0.07 -5.09
CA GLU A 62 2.32 -0.91 -5.61
C GLU A 62 0.91 -0.36 -5.57
N ASP A 63 0.06 -0.73 -6.52
CA ASP A 63 -1.37 -0.47 -6.43
C ASP A 63 -2.15 -1.59 -7.10
N THR A 64 -3.47 -1.56 -6.90
CA THR A 64 -4.34 -2.61 -7.43
C THR A 64 -5.02 -2.13 -8.69
N HIS A 65 -4.26 -1.95 -9.73
CA HIS A 65 -4.88 -1.60 -10.98
C HIS A 65 -5.16 -2.85 -11.81
N PRO A 66 -6.03 -2.77 -12.74
CA PRO A 66 -6.68 -1.56 -13.26
C PRO A 66 -7.87 -1.11 -12.42
N ALA A 67 -7.91 -1.46 -11.18
CA ALA A 67 -9.04 -1.15 -10.32
C ALA A 67 -9.26 0.34 -10.15
N HIS A 68 -8.30 1.14 -10.56
CA HIS A 68 -8.38 2.57 -10.43
C HIS A 68 -8.38 3.31 -11.76
N PRO A 69 -8.88 2.72 -12.81
CA PRO A 69 -8.73 3.30 -14.15
C PRO A 69 -9.70 4.41 -14.43
N GLY A 70 -10.89 4.30 -13.94
CA GLY A 70 -11.90 5.29 -14.23
C GLY A 70 -12.00 6.34 -13.15
N GLN A 71 -10.94 6.54 -12.51
CA GLN A 71 -10.92 7.37 -11.32
C GLN A 71 -11.59 8.70 -11.50
N MET A 72 -11.51 9.28 -12.63
CA MET A 72 -12.07 10.59 -12.82
C MET A 72 -13.60 10.58 -12.81
N ALA A 73 -14.17 9.49 -13.22
CA ALA A 73 -15.61 9.49 -13.40
C ALA A 73 -16.40 9.37 -12.11
N VAL A 74 -15.89 8.64 -11.16
CA VAL A 74 -16.67 8.34 -9.97
C VAL A 74 -16.00 8.75 -8.67
N SER A 75 -14.92 9.44 -8.77
CA SER A 75 -14.12 9.75 -7.59
C SER A 75 -14.89 10.57 -6.56
N THR A 76 -15.88 11.33 -6.96
CA THR A 76 -16.61 12.19 -6.04
C THR A 76 -17.42 11.42 -5.02
N THR A 77 -17.78 10.17 -5.33
CA THR A 77 -18.56 9.36 -4.39
C THR A 77 -17.71 8.36 -3.64
N ARG A 78 -16.44 8.29 -3.96
CA ARG A 78 -15.56 7.29 -3.38
C ARG A 78 -15.02 7.75 -2.03
N LYS A 79 -15.05 6.85 -1.05
CA LYS A 79 -14.46 7.13 0.26
C LYS A 79 -13.00 6.77 0.24
N LYS A 80 -12.20 7.50 0.99
CA LYS A 80 -10.75 7.28 1.06
C LYS A 80 -10.27 7.30 2.48
N ILE A 81 -9.18 6.56 2.73
CA ILE A 81 -8.47 6.65 3.99
C ILE A 81 -6.98 6.59 3.68
N LEU A 82 -6.22 7.41 4.38
CA LEU A 82 -4.78 7.46 4.25
C LEU A 82 -4.16 7.10 5.58
N ILE A 83 -3.38 6.03 5.61
CA ILE A 83 -2.74 5.57 6.83
C ILE A 83 -1.23 5.71 6.67
N THR A 84 -0.61 6.43 7.58
CA THR A 84 0.84 6.62 7.55
C THR A 84 1.55 5.35 7.99
N MET A 85 2.58 4.97 7.24
CA MET A 85 3.45 3.87 7.62
C MET A 85 4.61 4.45 8.41
N LYS A 86 4.72 4.05 9.68
CA LYS A 86 5.75 4.58 10.58
C LYS A 86 6.53 3.48 11.25
N ILE A 87 7.79 3.77 11.55
CA ILE A 87 8.58 2.90 12.38
C ILE A 87 9.42 3.78 13.31
N ALA A 88 9.35 3.49 14.61
CA ALA A 88 10.04 4.28 15.63
C ALA A 88 9.73 5.78 15.51
N GLY A 89 8.47 6.10 15.22
CA GLY A 89 8.03 7.49 15.11
C GLY A 89 8.38 8.16 13.81
N ARG A 90 9.06 7.45 12.92
CA ARG A 90 9.50 8.03 11.66
C ARG A 90 8.58 7.58 10.53
N GLU A 91 8.10 8.54 9.76
CA GLU A 91 7.22 8.25 8.65
C GLU A 91 8.03 7.75 7.46
N ILE A 92 7.61 6.64 6.89
CA ILE A 92 8.30 6.08 5.73
C ILE A 92 7.42 6.01 4.50
N GLY A 93 6.13 6.18 4.66
CA GLY A 93 5.25 6.14 3.50
C GLY A 93 3.79 6.14 3.92
N TYR A 94 2.93 5.76 2.98
CA TYR A 94 1.48 5.78 3.18
C TYR A 94 0.80 4.57 2.57
N LEU A 95 -0.23 4.13 3.24
CA LEU A 95 -1.17 3.16 2.71
C LEU A 95 -2.45 3.94 2.39
N ASN A 96 -2.85 3.96 1.14
CA ASN A 96 -4.03 4.70 0.69
C ASN A 96 -5.07 3.71 0.19
N VAL A 97 -6.28 3.78 0.71
CA VAL A 97 -7.32 2.82 0.38
C VAL A 97 -8.58 3.57 0.00
N GLU A 98 -9.26 3.10 -1.03
CA GLU A 98 -10.51 3.68 -1.49
C GLU A 98 -11.61 2.62 -1.53
N SER A 99 -12.84 3.06 -1.30
CA SER A 99 -13.99 2.19 -1.37
C SER A 99 -15.20 2.98 -1.85
N ASP A 100 -16.05 2.33 -2.61
CA ASP A 100 -17.32 2.94 -3.06
C ASP A 100 -18.40 2.82 -2.00
N ARG A 101 -18.13 2.12 -0.93
CA ARG A 101 -19.14 1.81 0.06
C ARG A 101 -19.30 2.92 1.08
N GLU A 102 -20.56 3.23 1.43
CA GLU A 102 -20.84 4.13 2.54
C GLU A 102 -20.29 3.53 3.81
N ASN A 103 -19.79 4.35 4.69
CA ASN A 103 -19.24 3.90 5.97
C ASN A 103 -18.17 2.83 5.80
N ALA A 104 -17.35 2.97 4.76
CA ALA A 104 -16.35 1.96 4.44
C ALA A 104 -15.26 1.82 5.50
N PHE A 105 -14.95 2.88 6.23
CA PHE A 105 -13.79 2.89 7.10
C PHE A 105 -14.17 3.15 8.56
N GLY A 106 -14.85 2.18 9.16
CA GLY A 106 -15.18 2.24 10.57
C GLY A 106 -13.97 1.81 11.43
N PRO A 107 -14.20 1.69 12.75
CA PRO A 107 -13.10 1.35 13.66
C PRO A 107 -12.36 0.07 13.32
N GLN A 108 -13.07 -0.95 12.88
CA GLN A 108 -12.43 -2.22 12.54
C GLN A 108 -11.53 -2.08 11.32
N GLU A 109 -11.96 -1.30 10.34
CA GLU A 109 -11.15 -1.08 9.16
C GLU A 109 -9.90 -0.30 9.51
N ARG A 110 -10.02 0.70 10.37
CA ARG A 110 -8.86 1.45 10.79
C ARG A 110 -7.85 0.58 11.51
N VAL A 111 -8.32 -0.27 12.42
CA VAL A 111 -7.41 -1.17 13.15
C VAL A 111 -6.68 -2.07 12.16
N LEU A 112 -7.41 -2.66 11.22
CA LEU A 112 -6.80 -3.51 10.22
C LEU A 112 -5.72 -2.76 9.44
N LEU A 113 -6.09 -1.60 8.91
CA LEU A 113 -5.19 -0.86 8.03
C LEU A 113 -3.98 -0.30 8.79
N GLU A 114 -4.17 0.10 10.04
CA GLU A 114 -3.04 0.55 10.85
C GLU A 114 -2.07 -0.58 11.13
N ARG A 115 -2.58 -1.78 11.36
CA ARG A 115 -1.71 -2.93 11.57
C ARG A 115 -0.99 -3.33 10.30
N VAL A 116 -1.68 -3.26 9.18
CA VAL A 116 -1.05 -3.52 7.89
C VAL A 116 0.05 -2.50 7.63
N ALA A 117 -0.23 -1.23 7.90
CA ALA A 117 0.76 -0.17 7.72
C ALA A 117 1.99 -0.41 8.59
N GLY A 118 1.78 -0.83 9.85
CA GLY A 118 2.90 -1.14 10.73
C GLY A 118 3.73 -2.31 10.23
N ALA A 119 3.07 -3.35 9.75
CA ALA A 119 3.78 -4.52 9.22
C ALA A 119 4.57 -4.15 7.98
N LEU A 120 4.00 -3.33 7.10
CA LEU A 120 4.70 -2.86 5.92
C LEU A 120 5.90 -2.00 6.30
N ALA A 121 5.73 -1.12 7.29
CA ALA A 121 6.84 -0.29 7.73
C ALA A 121 8.01 -1.13 8.22
N GLY A 122 7.73 -2.15 9.02
CA GLY A 122 8.77 -3.04 9.51
C GLY A 122 9.43 -3.82 8.39
N PHE A 123 8.64 -4.29 7.45
CA PHE A 123 9.18 -5.04 6.32
C PHE A 123 10.07 -4.15 5.45
N LEU A 124 9.58 -2.98 5.09
CA LEU A 124 10.31 -2.10 4.17
C LEU A 124 11.59 -1.53 4.77
N THR A 125 11.69 -1.46 6.09
CA THR A 125 12.92 -1.03 6.74
C THR A 125 13.83 -2.21 7.11
N GLY A 126 13.40 -3.41 6.82
CA GLY A 126 14.15 -4.61 7.10
C GLY A 126 14.35 -5.46 5.86
N ARG A 127 13.65 -6.60 5.81
CA ARG A 127 13.85 -7.56 4.73
C ARG A 127 13.40 -7.04 3.37
N GLY A 128 12.51 -6.07 3.34
CA GLY A 128 12.02 -5.49 2.10
C GLY A 128 12.76 -4.25 1.63
N LYS A 129 13.92 -3.96 2.21
CA LYS A 129 14.69 -2.79 1.80
C LYS A 129 15.02 -2.75 0.32
N TYR A 130 15.11 -3.90 -0.31
CA TYR A 130 15.41 -3.94 -1.74
C TYR A 130 14.33 -3.23 -2.57
N LEU A 131 13.08 -3.28 -2.10
CA LEU A 131 12.01 -2.57 -2.79
C LEU A 131 12.14 -1.06 -2.63
N VAL A 132 12.58 -0.63 -1.45
CA VAL A 132 12.79 0.78 -1.19
C VAL A 132 13.93 1.32 -2.04
N ARG A 133 15.02 0.58 -2.13
CA ARG A 133 16.15 1.01 -2.93
C ARG A 133 15.78 1.15 -4.39
N LYS A 134 14.97 0.23 -4.89
CA LYS A 134 14.54 0.26 -6.28
C LYS A 134 13.68 1.49 -6.53
N ALA A 135 12.74 1.77 -5.63
CA ALA A 135 11.82 2.88 -5.80
C ALA A 135 12.50 4.24 -5.64
N ALA A 136 13.45 4.30 -4.71
CA ALA A 136 14.11 5.56 -4.41
C ALA A 136 15.23 5.90 -5.39
N LYS A 137 15.56 4.97 -6.28
CA LYS A 137 16.62 5.19 -7.24
C LYS A 137 16.22 6.30 -8.21
N PRO A 138 17.03 7.33 -8.36
CA PRO A 138 16.67 8.43 -9.25
C PRO A 138 16.63 7.94 -10.69
N THR A 139 15.65 8.47 -11.43
CA THR A 139 15.59 8.18 -12.84
C THR A 139 16.56 9.09 -13.56
N PRO A 140 17.22 8.61 -14.58
CA PRO A 140 18.18 9.43 -15.33
C PRO A 140 17.51 10.49 -16.18
N VAL A 141 16.29 10.29 -16.52
CA VAL A 141 15.61 11.18 -17.45
C VAL A 141 15.58 12.63 -16.99
N PRO A 142 15.23 12.91 -15.75
CA PRO A 142 15.12 14.30 -15.34
C PRO A 142 16.39 15.09 -15.52
N LYS A 143 17.49 14.43 -15.45
CA LYS A 143 18.74 15.12 -15.61
C LYS A 143 18.86 15.71 -17.00
N ALA A 144 18.52 14.94 -17.98
CA ALA A 144 18.57 15.41 -19.35
C ALA A 144 17.61 16.56 -19.54
N ALA A 145 16.44 16.41 -18.97
CA ALA A 145 15.46 17.47 -19.08
C ALA A 145 15.91 18.73 -18.38
N ALA A 146 16.68 18.58 -17.35
CA ALA A 146 17.13 19.72 -16.62
C ALA A 146 18.19 20.51 -17.35
N ALA A 147 18.82 19.90 -18.27
CA ALA A 147 19.86 20.57 -19.04
C ALA A 147 19.27 21.56 -20.06
#